data_086a4b450c8e46367b45728eb7ab9bbb
#
_entry.id   086a4b450c8e46367b45728eb7ab9bbb
#
_cell.length_a   1.000
_cell.length_b   1.000
_cell.length_c   1.000
_cell.angle_alpha   90.00
_cell.angle_beta   90.00
_cell.angle_gamma   90.00
#
_symmetry.space_group_name_H-M   'P 1'
#
loop_
_entity.id
_entity.type
_entity.pdbx_description
1 polymer ?
#
loop_
_entity_poly.entity_id
_entity_poly.type
_entity_poly.pdbx_seq_one_letter_code
_entity_poly.pdbx_strand_id
1 'polypeptide(L)'
;MTGFKSDFLNTLSERGFIYQGSDMEGLDKVALAGGLTGYIGYDATAASLHVGHLLQIMMLRWLQKTGGRPIALMGGGTTRIGDPSFRDDQRPLLDEAGIARNLEGIKGVFAKYLDFDGPARMVNNAEWLDELQYIDFLRDYGRHFSVNRMLSFE
;
A
#
# COMPACT_ATOMS: atom_id res chain seq x y z
N MET A 1 23.98 2.07 18.36
CA MET A 1 22.51 1.98 18.23
C MET A 1 22.01 3.40 18.04
N THR A 2 21.75 3.81 16.82
CA THR A 2 21.10 5.10 16.53
C THR A 2 19.61 4.90 16.78
N GLY A 3 19.17 5.18 18.00
CA GLY A 3 17.75 5.14 18.34
C GLY A 3 17.02 6.26 17.61
N PHE A 4 15.91 5.95 16.95
CA PHE A 4 14.98 6.93 16.45
C PHE A 4 14.35 7.70 17.63
N LYS A 5 13.78 8.86 17.35
CA LYS A 5 13.11 9.69 18.36
C LYS A 5 11.60 9.40 18.44
N SER A 6 11.00 8.99 17.33
CA SER A 6 9.58 8.66 17.28
C SER A 6 9.31 7.24 17.76
N ASP A 7 8.20 7.05 18.46
CA ASP A 7 7.74 5.74 18.93
C ASP A 7 7.47 4.79 17.75
N PHE A 8 7.00 5.33 16.63
CA PHE A 8 6.75 4.55 15.42
C PHE A 8 8.01 3.86 14.91
N LEU A 9 9.07 4.63 14.61
CA LEU A 9 10.30 4.06 14.06
C LEU A 9 11.08 3.23 15.09
N ASN A 10 11.05 3.60 16.36
CA ASN A 10 11.62 2.76 17.41
C ASN A 10 10.94 1.39 17.44
N THR A 11 9.60 1.36 17.43
CA THR A 11 8.84 0.10 17.41
C THR A 11 9.14 -0.74 16.17
N LEU A 12 9.18 -0.13 14.99
CA LEU A 12 9.50 -0.85 13.75
C LEU A 12 10.93 -1.40 13.75
N SER A 13 11.89 -0.64 14.28
CA SER A 13 13.30 -1.05 14.39
C SER A 13 13.47 -2.21 15.36
N GLU A 14 12.91 -2.11 16.56
CA GLU A 14 12.99 -3.16 17.60
C GLU A 14 12.36 -4.48 17.15
N ARG A 15 11.32 -4.40 16.31
CA ARG A 15 10.60 -5.57 15.79
C ARG A 15 11.13 -6.09 14.47
N GLY A 16 12.19 -5.50 13.91
CA GLY A 16 12.83 -5.95 12.68
C GLY A 16 12.00 -5.70 11.41
N PHE A 17 11.10 -4.70 11.42
CA PHE A 17 10.33 -4.34 10.23
C PHE A 17 11.13 -3.51 9.22
N ILE A 18 12.19 -2.82 9.66
CA ILE A 18 12.97 -1.93 8.80
C ILE A 18 14.09 -2.72 8.12
N TYR A 19 13.97 -2.90 6.82
CA TYR A 19 15.05 -3.42 5.98
C TYR A 19 15.85 -2.28 5.36
N GLN A 20 15.17 -1.32 4.74
CA GLN A 20 15.77 -0.10 4.19
C GLN A 20 14.73 1.03 4.16
N GLY A 21 15.20 2.26 4.05
CA GLY A 21 14.36 3.44 3.87
C GLY A 21 15.10 4.51 3.10
N SER A 22 14.39 5.30 2.31
CA SER A 22 14.94 6.35 1.47
C SER A 22 15.38 7.59 2.27
N ASP A 23 14.60 7.97 3.28
CA ASP A 23 14.87 9.11 4.17
C ASP A 23 14.37 8.81 5.58
N MET A 24 15.17 8.07 6.34
CA MET A 24 14.80 7.68 7.71
C MET A 24 14.81 8.84 8.68
N GLU A 25 15.69 9.83 8.48
CA GLU A 25 15.76 11.01 9.34
C GLU A 25 14.56 11.92 9.13
N GLY A 26 14.18 12.18 7.87
CA GLY A 26 12.98 12.95 7.54
C GLY A 26 11.71 12.25 8.03
N LEU A 27 11.62 10.94 7.87
CA LEU A 27 10.49 10.14 8.35
C LEU A 27 10.36 10.21 9.88
N ASP A 28 11.48 10.12 10.62
CA ASP A 28 11.49 10.22 12.07
C ASP A 28 11.00 11.59 12.54
N LYS A 29 11.44 12.66 11.89
CA LYS A 29 10.97 14.03 12.19
C LYS A 29 9.47 14.19 11.98
N VAL A 30 8.93 13.69 10.87
CA VAL A 30 7.49 13.77 10.56
C VAL A 30 6.69 12.92 11.55
N ALA A 31 7.15 11.71 11.85
CA ALA A 31 6.49 10.84 12.82
C ALA A 31 6.46 11.45 14.22
N LEU A 32 7.56 12.10 14.64
CA LEU A 32 7.67 12.77 15.93
C LEU A 32 6.76 14.00 16.04
N ALA A 33 6.60 14.73 14.92
CA ALA A 33 5.69 15.88 14.86
C ALA A 33 4.20 15.51 14.95
N GLY A 34 3.88 14.24 14.76
CA GLY A 34 2.53 13.71 14.78
C GLY A 34 1.81 13.78 13.44
N GLY A 35 0.78 12.98 13.29
CA GLY A 35 -0.06 12.98 12.10
C GLY A 35 0.56 12.37 10.83
N LEU A 36 1.65 11.59 10.96
CA LEU A 36 2.23 10.84 9.86
C LEU A 36 1.14 10.02 9.15
N THR A 37 0.99 10.23 7.84
CA THR A 37 0.13 9.42 6.99
C THR A 37 0.98 8.46 6.18
N GLY A 38 0.65 7.18 6.20
CA GLY A 38 1.35 6.16 5.43
C GLY A 38 0.36 5.18 4.79
N TYR A 39 0.70 4.65 3.62
CA TYR A 39 -0.13 3.68 2.95
C TYR A 39 0.66 2.45 2.50
N ILE A 40 -0.05 1.34 2.34
CA ILE A 40 0.45 0.12 1.70
C ILE A 40 -0.63 -0.36 0.74
N GLY A 41 -0.21 -0.73 -0.49
CA GLY A 41 -1.08 -1.23 -1.55
C GLY A 41 -1.27 -2.75 -1.48
N TYR A 42 -2.48 -3.20 -1.82
CA TYR A 42 -2.87 -4.61 -1.84
C TYR A 42 -3.72 -4.92 -3.06
N ASP A 43 -3.27 -5.85 -3.90
CA ASP A 43 -4.07 -6.33 -5.02
C ASP A 43 -5.22 -7.23 -4.55
N ALA A 44 -6.36 -7.10 -5.22
CA ALA A 44 -7.57 -7.87 -4.93
C ALA A 44 -7.61 -9.22 -5.67
N THR A 45 -6.48 -9.92 -5.74
CA THR A 45 -6.35 -11.18 -6.49
C THR A 45 -6.94 -12.40 -5.77
N ALA A 46 -7.23 -12.29 -4.48
CA ALA A 46 -7.88 -13.33 -3.67
C ALA A 46 -8.69 -12.69 -2.53
N ALA A 47 -9.70 -13.40 -2.03
CA ALA A 47 -10.54 -12.94 -0.93
C ALA A 47 -9.84 -13.03 0.46
N SER A 48 -8.63 -13.57 0.52
CA SER A 48 -7.86 -13.74 1.75
C SER A 48 -6.42 -13.29 1.56
N LEU A 49 -5.77 -12.94 2.67
CA LEU A 49 -4.40 -12.49 2.72
C LEU A 49 -3.52 -13.57 3.35
N HIS A 50 -2.29 -13.72 2.85
CA HIS A 50 -1.30 -14.65 3.42
C HIS A 50 -0.41 -13.95 4.48
N VAL A 51 0.46 -14.72 5.14
CA VAL A 51 1.32 -14.23 6.23
C VAL A 51 2.23 -13.06 5.83
N GLY A 52 2.67 -12.98 4.58
CA GLY A 52 3.46 -11.84 4.10
C GLY A 52 2.69 -10.52 4.16
N HIS A 53 1.37 -10.55 3.86
CA HIS A 53 0.52 -9.37 4.01
C HIS A 53 0.31 -9.01 5.49
N LEU A 54 0.33 -10.00 6.40
CA LEU A 54 0.19 -9.72 7.83
C LEU A 54 1.31 -8.82 8.36
N LEU A 55 2.55 -9.00 7.88
CA LEU A 55 3.66 -8.11 8.24
C LEU A 55 3.36 -6.66 7.86
N GLN A 56 2.86 -6.46 6.65
CA GLN A 56 2.47 -5.13 6.14
C GLN A 56 1.31 -4.53 6.94
N ILE A 57 0.29 -5.33 7.25
CA ILE A 57 -0.84 -4.92 8.09
C ILE A 57 -0.35 -4.51 9.48
N MET A 58 0.60 -5.24 10.05
CA MET A 58 1.18 -4.91 11.35
C MET A 58 1.96 -3.60 11.32
N MET A 59 2.62 -3.23 10.22
CA MET A 59 3.22 -1.90 10.07
C MET A 59 2.16 -0.79 10.11
N LEU A 60 1.06 -0.93 9.37
CA LEU A 60 -0.06 0.00 9.42
C LEU A 60 -0.70 0.08 10.82
N ARG A 61 -0.83 -1.07 11.50
CA ARG A 61 -1.32 -1.11 12.89
C ARG A 61 -0.40 -0.34 13.85
N TRP A 62 0.93 -0.50 13.72
CA TRP A 62 1.86 0.25 14.54
C TRP A 62 1.80 1.74 14.23
N LEU A 63 1.67 2.12 12.95
CA LEU A 63 1.45 3.51 12.57
C LEU A 63 0.21 4.08 13.28
N GLN A 64 -0.92 3.35 13.28
CA GLN A 64 -2.13 3.78 13.98
C GLN A 64 -1.92 3.90 15.50
N LYS A 65 -1.27 2.90 16.11
CA LYS A 65 -1.04 2.87 17.56
C LYS A 65 -0.14 3.99 18.06
N THR A 66 0.73 4.51 17.22
CA THR A 66 1.64 5.62 17.53
C THR A 66 1.13 6.98 17.06
N GLY A 67 -0.18 7.09 16.79
CA GLY A 67 -0.85 8.34 16.47
C GLY A 67 -0.81 8.77 15.01
N GLY A 68 -0.35 7.90 14.11
CA GLY A 68 -0.38 8.14 12.67
C GLY A 68 -1.70 7.75 12.00
N ARG A 69 -1.79 7.98 10.70
CA ARG A 69 -2.97 7.76 9.86
C ARG A 69 -2.68 6.69 8.81
N PRO A 70 -2.95 5.42 9.08
CA PRO A 70 -2.74 4.37 8.11
C PRO A 70 -3.81 4.37 7.02
N ILE A 71 -3.38 4.13 5.79
CA ILE A 71 -4.26 3.92 4.64
C ILE A 71 -4.00 2.52 4.08
N ALA A 72 -5.02 1.67 4.09
CA ALA A 72 -5.04 0.42 3.35
C ALA A 72 -5.53 0.72 1.93
N LEU A 73 -4.60 0.71 0.95
CA LEU A 73 -4.89 1.03 -0.42
C LEU A 73 -5.24 -0.25 -1.20
N MET A 74 -6.49 -0.36 -1.58
CA MET A 74 -6.98 -1.50 -2.37
C MET A 74 -6.74 -1.28 -3.86
N GLY A 75 -6.18 -2.30 -4.51
CA GLY A 75 -5.85 -2.32 -5.93
C GLY A 75 -7.02 -2.75 -6.82
N GLY A 76 -8.25 -2.24 -6.61
CA GLY A 76 -9.40 -2.63 -7.44
C GLY A 76 -9.23 -2.27 -8.91
N GLY A 77 -8.64 -1.10 -9.21
CA GLY A 77 -8.33 -0.69 -10.58
C GLY A 77 -7.13 -1.45 -11.16
N THR A 78 -6.03 -1.54 -10.41
CA THR A 78 -4.80 -2.20 -10.87
C THR A 78 -4.95 -3.71 -11.01
N THR A 79 -5.76 -4.38 -10.19
CA THR A 79 -6.03 -5.82 -10.31
C THR A 79 -6.64 -6.19 -11.67
N ARG A 80 -7.40 -5.29 -12.30
CA ARG A 80 -7.98 -5.51 -13.64
C ARG A 80 -6.93 -5.57 -14.76
N ILE A 81 -5.75 -4.96 -14.54
CA ILE A 81 -4.66 -4.97 -15.51
C ILE A 81 -3.95 -6.33 -15.52
N GLY A 82 -3.93 -7.03 -14.38
CA GLY A 82 -3.32 -8.36 -14.27
C GLY A 82 -1.79 -8.30 -14.28
N ASP A 83 -1.19 -7.74 -13.23
CA ASP A 83 0.27 -7.67 -13.10
C ASP A 83 0.91 -9.07 -13.15
N PRO A 84 1.77 -9.36 -14.15
CA PRO A 84 2.44 -10.65 -14.32
C PRO A 84 3.71 -10.81 -13.48
N SER A 85 4.09 -9.80 -12.67
CA SER A 85 5.35 -9.78 -11.93
C SER A 85 5.61 -11.09 -11.17
N PHE A 86 6.80 -11.65 -11.34
CA PHE A 86 7.28 -12.89 -10.72
C PHE A 86 6.52 -14.17 -11.11
N ARG A 87 5.83 -14.19 -12.26
CA ARG A 87 5.17 -15.38 -12.80
C ARG A 87 5.38 -15.50 -14.30
N ASP A 88 5.64 -16.71 -14.78
CA ASP A 88 5.78 -17.03 -16.21
C ASP A 88 4.41 -17.09 -16.92
N ASP A 89 3.32 -17.33 -16.17
CA ASP A 89 1.97 -17.42 -16.70
C ASP A 89 1.16 -16.14 -16.42
N GLN A 90 0.38 -15.73 -17.41
CA GLN A 90 -0.59 -14.64 -17.24
C GLN A 90 -1.61 -15.02 -16.16
N ARG A 91 -1.81 -14.13 -15.19
CA ARG A 91 -2.88 -14.30 -14.21
C ARG A 91 -4.23 -14.28 -14.91
N PRO A 92 -5.16 -15.19 -14.58
CA PRO A 92 -6.51 -15.10 -15.08
C PRO A 92 -7.10 -13.73 -14.76
N LEU A 93 -7.61 -13.04 -15.76
CA LEU A 93 -8.30 -11.77 -15.55
C LEU A 93 -9.55 -12.03 -14.70
N LEU A 94 -9.64 -11.39 -13.55
CA LEU A 94 -10.82 -11.45 -12.71
C LEU A 94 -11.90 -10.52 -13.27
N ASP A 95 -13.14 -10.98 -13.24
CA ASP A 95 -14.28 -10.11 -13.51
C ASP A 95 -14.51 -9.12 -12.35
N GLU A 96 -15.27 -8.06 -12.61
CA GLU A 96 -15.56 -7.04 -11.60
C GLU A 96 -16.24 -7.60 -10.35
N ALA A 97 -17.10 -8.59 -10.52
CA ALA A 97 -17.78 -9.25 -9.41
C ALA A 97 -16.82 -10.06 -8.55
N GLY A 98 -15.82 -10.69 -9.15
CA GLY A 98 -14.73 -11.39 -8.46
C GLY A 98 -13.86 -10.43 -7.66
N ILE A 99 -13.46 -9.31 -8.27
CA ILE A 99 -12.70 -8.25 -7.59
C ILE A 99 -13.48 -7.69 -6.40
N ALA A 100 -14.76 -7.37 -6.59
CA ALA A 100 -15.60 -6.86 -5.50
C ALA A 100 -15.72 -7.84 -4.32
N ARG A 101 -15.93 -9.14 -4.60
CA ARG A 101 -15.93 -10.18 -3.55
C ARG A 101 -14.59 -10.26 -2.81
N ASN A 102 -13.48 -10.19 -3.55
CA ASN A 102 -12.15 -10.24 -2.95
C ASN A 102 -11.89 -9.02 -2.05
N LEU A 103 -12.27 -7.82 -2.51
CA LEU A 103 -12.15 -6.59 -1.73
C LEU A 103 -12.93 -6.66 -0.41
N GLU A 104 -14.15 -7.20 -0.43
CA GLU A 104 -14.95 -7.36 0.80
C GLU A 104 -14.33 -8.37 1.76
N GLY A 105 -13.79 -9.47 1.24
CA GLY A 105 -13.04 -10.45 2.04
C GLY A 105 -11.80 -9.82 2.70
N ILE A 106 -11.01 -9.08 1.94
CA ILE A 106 -9.82 -8.37 2.42
C ILE A 106 -10.20 -7.34 3.50
N LYS A 107 -11.26 -6.56 3.29
CA LYS A 107 -11.77 -5.59 4.26
C LYS A 107 -12.10 -6.24 5.60
N GLY A 108 -12.73 -7.40 5.60
CA GLY A 108 -13.01 -8.18 6.81
C GLY A 108 -11.74 -8.63 7.55
N VAL A 109 -10.63 -8.87 6.83
CA VAL A 109 -9.33 -9.16 7.46
C VAL A 109 -8.75 -7.91 8.11
N PHE A 110 -8.71 -6.78 7.39
CA PHE A 110 -8.16 -5.53 7.91
C PHE A 110 -8.88 -5.02 9.14
N ALA A 111 -10.21 -5.16 9.20
CA ALA A 111 -11.02 -4.73 10.34
C ALA A 111 -10.66 -5.42 11.67
N LYS A 112 -9.94 -6.55 11.62
CA LYS A 112 -9.41 -7.22 12.82
C LYS A 112 -8.18 -6.54 13.41
N TYR A 113 -7.49 -5.73 12.62
CA TYR A 113 -6.19 -5.15 12.97
C TYR A 113 -6.21 -3.62 13.02
N LEU A 114 -7.01 -2.98 12.18
CA LEU A 114 -7.12 -1.53 12.07
C LEU A 114 -8.49 -1.05 12.55
N ASP A 115 -8.49 0.07 13.25
CA ASP A 115 -9.70 0.76 13.67
C ASP A 115 -10.07 1.79 12.59
N PHE A 116 -11.10 1.48 11.78
CA PHE A 116 -11.61 2.33 10.72
C PHE A 116 -12.62 3.37 11.21
N ASP A 117 -13.09 3.29 12.44
CA ASP A 117 -13.86 4.35 13.10
C ASP A 117 -12.94 5.48 13.59
N GLY A 118 -11.64 5.17 13.71
CA GLY A 118 -10.56 6.07 14.07
C GLY A 118 -9.86 6.70 12.85
N PRO A 119 -8.52 6.88 12.92
CA PRO A 119 -7.74 7.56 11.87
C PRO A 119 -7.43 6.69 10.65
N ALA A 120 -7.65 5.36 10.71
CA ALA A 120 -7.41 4.49 9.58
C ALA A 120 -8.41 4.74 8.44
N ARG A 121 -7.95 4.56 7.21
CA ARG A 121 -8.81 4.62 6.02
C ARG A 121 -8.54 3.41 5.13
N MET A 122 -9.59 2.96 4.46
CA MET A 122 -9.48 2.05 3.34
C MET A 122 -9.93 2.80 2.10
N VAL A 123 -9.12 2.80 1.06
CA VAL A 123 -9.39 3.46 -0.22
C VAL A 123 -9.15 2.49 -1.36
N ASN A 124 -9.87 2.66 -2.46
CA ASN A 124 -9.74 1.83 -3.65
C ASN A 124 -9.18 2.67 -4.79
N ASN A 125 -8.09 2.26 -5.41
CA ASN A 125 -7.50 3.02 -6.51
C ASN A 125 -8.39 3.08 -7.76
N ALA A 126 -9.38 2.23 -7.89
CA ALA A 126 -10.41 2.35 -8.94
C ALA A 126 -11.15 3.69 -8.88
N GLU A 127 -11.33 4.29 -7.69
CA GLU A 127 -12.04 5.55 -7.50
C GLU A 127 -11.47 6.71 -8.34
N TRP A 128 -10.16 6.69 -8.63
CA TRP A 128 -9.53 7.72 -9.47
C TRP A 128 -8.96 7.19 -10.78
N LEU A 129 -8.59 5.89 -10.85
CA LEU A 129 -8.02 5.33 -12.07
C LEU A 129 -9.08 5.17 -13.16
N ASP A 130 -10.32 4.88 -12.79
CA ASP A 130 -11.43 4.68 -13.75
C ASP A 130 -11.84 5.99 -14.43
N GLU A 131 -11.57 7.13 -13.82
CA GLU A 131 -11.89 8.45 -14.35
C GLU A 131 -10.80 9.00 -15.30
N LEU A 132 -9.61 8.37 -15.33
CA LEU A 132 -8.49 8.86 -16.14
C LEU A 132 -8.75 8.69 -17.63
N GLN A 133 -8.65 9.80 -18.36
CA GLN A 133 -8.69 9.81 -19.82
C GLN A 133 -7.31 9.48 -20.38
N TYR A 134 -7.24 8.57 -21.35
CA TYR A 134 -5.98 8.02 -21.86
C TYR A 134 -5.00 9.09 -22.37
N ILE A 135 -5.48 10.04 -23.18
CA ILE A 135 -4.61 11.10 -23.74
C ILE A 135 -4.15 12.07 -22.65
N ASP A 136 -5.04 12.43 -21.74
CA ASP A 136 -4.71 13.32 -20.62
C ASP A 136 -3.70 12.66 -19.69
N PHE A 137 -3.86 11.37 -19.40
CA PHE A 137 -2.90 10.60 -18.63
C PHE A 137 -1.51 10.57 -19.30
N LEU A 138 -1.45 10.28 -20.60
CA LEU A 138 -0.17 10.27 -21.32
C LEU A 138 0.49 11.65 -21.35
N ARG A 139 -0.30 12.71 -21.54
CA ARG A 139 0.21 14.08 -21.57
C ARG A 139 0.73 14.52 -20.20
N ASP A 140 0.00 14.28 -19.13
CA ASP A 140 0.26 14.87 -17.82
C ASP A 140 1.23 14.01 -17.00
N TYR A 141 1.16 12.70 -17.12
CA TYR A 141 1.98 11.75 -16.37
C TYR A 141 2.97 11.00 -17.24
N GLY A 142 2.57 10.51 -18.42
CA GLY A 142 3.41 9.67 -19.27
C GLY A 142 4.73 10.32 -19.67
N ARG A 143 4.75 11.64 -19.86
CA ARG A 143 5.96 12.40 -20.19
C ARG A 143 7.06 12.34 -19.12
N HIS A 144 6.74 11.97 -17.88
CA HIS A 144 7.69 11.85 -16.78
C HIS A 144 8.36 10.48 -16.72
N PHE A 145 7.90 9.53 -17.55
CA PHE A 145 8.41 8.17 -17.58
C PHE A 145 9.16 7.93 -18.88
N SER A 146 10.40 7.45 -18.77
CA SER A 146 11.21 7.01 -19.91
C SER A 146 11.22 5.49 -19.94
N VAL A 147 10.81 4.90 -21.07
CA VAL A 147 10.85 3.44 -21.27
C VAL A 147 12.24 2.89 -21.04
N ASN A 148 13.29 3.55 -21.58
CA ASN A 148 14.67 3.12 -21.38
C ASN A 148 15.07 3.12 -19.90
N ARG A 149 14.63 4.11 -19.13
CA ARG A 149 14.88 4.15 -17.69
C ARG A 149 14.10 3.06 -16.95
N MET A 150 12.85 2.80 -17.33
CA MET A 150 12.06 1.73 -16.73
C MET A 150 12.69 0.35 -16.97
N LEU A 151 13.23 0.11 -18.19
CA LEU A 151 13.91 -1.13 -18.54
C LEU A 151 15.30 -1.27 -17.89
N SER A 152 15.86 -0.23 -17.28
CA SER A 152 17.15 -0.27 -16.58
C SER A 152 17.05 -0.61 -15.10
N PHE A 153 15.85 -0.74 -14.55
CA PHE A 153 15.66 -1.23 -13.19
C PHE A 153 15.65 -2.76 -13.21
N GLU A 154 16.58 -3.38 -12.49
CA GLU A 154 16.60 -4.82 -12.21
C GLU A 154 15.88 -5.13 -10.87
#